data_9a056dbffce5291c97c4279a4dd30e84
#
_entry.id   9a056dbffce5291c97c4279a4dd30e84
#
_cell.length_a   1.000
_cell.length_b   1.000
_cell.length_c   1.000
_cell.angle_alpha   90.00
_cell.angle_beta   90.00
_cell.angle_gamma   90.00
#
_symmetry.space_group_name_H-M   'P 1'
#
loop_
_entity.id
_entity.type
_entity.pdbx_description
1 polymer ?
#
loop_
_entity_poly.entity_id
_entity_poly.type
_entity_poly.pdbx_seq_one_letter_code
_entity_poly.pdbx_strand_id
1 'polypeptide(L)'
;MEKLVPERMIIAVGALSAAEAAFEITLEYVKERTAFGRPIGSFQNSRFKMAEIKTELTVGRAFVDQCIEKHVNGELSIEEAAMAKWWTTELLGKVTDECLQLHGGYGYTNEYDISRAWVDARITRIYGGTTEIMKELIGRGMGL
;
A
#
# COMPACT_ATOMS: atom_id res chain seq x y z
N MET A 1 -4.62 24.87 3.35
CA MET A 1 -4.43 23.44 3.69
C MET A 1 -5.67 22.58 3.40
N GLU A 2 -6.87 23.09 3.53
CA GLU A 2 -8.12 22.38 3.18
C GLU A 2 -8.19 21.88 1.72
N LYS A 3 -7.64 22.64 0.77
CA LYS A 3 -7.60 22.26 -0.65
C LYS A 3 -6.78 21.00 -0.95
N LEU A 4 -5.91 20.56 -0.03
CA LEU A 4 -5.08 19.35 -0.20
C LEU A 4 -5.74 18.07 0.35
N VAL A 5 -6.88 18.17 1.07
CA VAL A 5 -7.59 17.01 1.60
C VAL A 5 -8.05 16.06 0.48
N PRO A 6 -8.74 16.53 -0.59
CA PRO A 6 -9.11 15.67 -1.70
C PRO A 6 -7.91 15.02 -2.41
N GLU A 7 -6.83 15.78 -2.63
CA GLU A 7 -5.61 15.26 -3.27
C GLU A 7 -4.99 14.13 -2.45
N ARG A 8 -4.90 14.29 -1.13
CA ARG A 8 -4.38 13.24 -0.23
C ARG A 8 -5.24 11.99 -0.24
N MET A 9 -6.58 12.15 -0.31
CA MET A 9 -7.48 11.01 -0.43
C MET A 9 -7.33 10.27 -1.75
N ILE A 10 -7.16 10.98 -2.87
CA ILE A 10 -6.88 10.35 -4.17
C ILE A 10 -5.59 9.53 -4.10
N ILE A 11 -4.55 10.07 -3.48
CA ILE A 11 -3.27 9.36 -3.29
C ILE A 11 -3.47 8.13 -2.39
N ALA A 12 -4.21 8.27 -1.29
CA ALA A 12 -4.45 7.17 -0.36
C ALA A 12 -5.22 6.02 -1.00
N VAL A 13 -6.28 6.32 -1.73
CA VAL A 13 -7.09 5.33 -2.49
C VAL A 13 -6.24 4.66 -3.57
N GLY A 14 -5.49 5.45 -4.35
CA GLY A 14 -4.61 4.94 -5.40
C GLY A 14 -3.51 4.03 -4.84
N ALA A 15 -2.88 4.42 -3.74
CA ALA A 15 -1.83 3.63 -3.10
C ALA A 15 -2.36 2.30 -2.57
N LEU A 16 -3.52 2.30 -1.90
CA LEU A 16 -4.12 1.07 -1.41
C LEU A 16 -4.53 0.13 -2.55
N SER A 17 -5.16 0.67 -3.59
CA SER A 17 -5.56 -0.11 -4.77
C SER A 17 -4.36 -0.70 -5.52
N ALA A 18 -3.25 0.04 -5.62
CA ALA A 18 -2.01 -0.46 -6.19
C ALA A 18 -1.39 -1.58 -5.34
N ALA A 19 -1.46 -1.47 -4.00
CA ALA A 19 -0.99 -2.52 -3.11
C ALA A 19 -1.85 -3.79 -3.22
N GLU A 20 -3.18 -3.65 -3.32
CA GLU A 20 -4.09 -4.77 -3.56
C GLU A 20 -3.79 -5.46 -4.91
N ALA A 21 -3.57 -4.68 -5.97
CA ALA A 21 -3.20 -5.24 -7.27
C ALA A 21 -1.87 -5.99 -7.23
N ALA A 22 -0.84 -5.45 -6.56
CA ALA A 22 0.44 -6.11 -6.37
C ALA A 22 0.30 -7.44 -5.60
N PHE A 23 -0.56 -7.46 -4.58
CA PHE A 23 -0.89 -8.67 -3.83
C PHE A 23 -1.55 -9.73 -4.72
N GLU A 24 -2.57 -9.37 -5.50
CA GLU A 24 -3.30 -10.32 -6.35
C GLU A 24 -2.38 -10.94 -7.43
N ILE A 25 -1.56 -10.13 -8.11
CA ILE A 25 -0.57 -10.63 -9.08
C ILE A 25 0.39 -11.62 -8.41
N THR A 26 0.84 -11.29 -7.21
CA THR A 26 1.79 -12.14 -6.47
C THR A 26 1.12 -13.41 -5.97
N LEU A 27 -0.14 -13.33 -5.54
CA LEU A 27 -0.92 -14.51 -5.12
C LEU A 27 -1.02 -15.56 -6.23
N GLU A 28 -1.30 -15.12 -7.45
CA GLU A 28 -1.33 -16.03 -8.62
C GLU A 28 0.09 -16.56 -8.92
N TYR A 29 1.09 -15.70 -8.92
CA TYR A 29 2.47 -16.11 -9.17
C TYR A 29 2.96 -17.19 -8.18
N VAL A 30 2.73 -17.04 -6.88
CA VAL A 30 3.20 -18.01 -5.88
C VAL A 30 2.46 -19.33 -5.92
N LYS A 31 1.23 -19.37 -6.48
CA LYS A 31 0.48 -20.61 -6.72
C LYS A 31 1.04 -21.39 -7.92
N GLU A 32 1.51 -20.69 -8.96
CA GLU A 32 1.96 -21.30 -10.21
C GLU A 32 3.46 -21.60 -10.21
N ARG A 33 4.28 -20.69 -9.68
CA ARG A 33 5.74 -20.82 -9.68
C ARG A 33 6.18 -21.98 -8.79
N THR A 34 6.92 -22.92 -9.37
CA THR A 34 7.45 -24.08 -8.64
C THR A 34 8.95 -23.92 -8.34
N ALA A 35 9.35 -24.34 -7.15
CA ALA A 35 10.72 -24.50 -6.72
C ALA A 35 10.81 -25.68 -5.75
N PHE A 36 11.89 -26.44 -5.78
CA PHE A 36 12.07 -27.61 -4.92
C PHE A 36 10.92 -28.63 -5.03
N GLY A 37 10.35 -28.78 -6.25
CA GLY A 37 9.33 -29.78 -6.56
C GLY A 37 7.88 -29.40 -6.17
N ARG A 38 7.61 -28.16 -5.73
CA ARG A 38 6.27 -27.70 -5.37
C ARG A 38 6.06 -26.20 -5.57
N PRO A 39 4.81 -25.72 -5.64
CA PRO A 39 4.53 -24.28 -5.70
C PRO A 39 5.17 -23.50 -4.55
N ILE A 40 5.76 -22.34 -4.83
CA ILE A 40 6.45 -21.55 -3.80
C ILE A 40 5.49 -21.03 -2.71
N GLY A 41 4.22 -20.84 -3.03
CA GLY A 41 3.18 -20.49 -2.07
C GLY A 41 2.91 -21.57 -1.02
N SER A 42 3.35 -22.82 -1.26
CA SER A 42 3.20 -23.92 -0.30
C SER A 42 4.23 -23.91 0.84
N PHE A 43 5.28 -23.09 0.73
CA PHE A 43 6.27 -22.93 1.80
C PHE A 43 5.70 -22.05 2.92
N GLN A 44 6.01 -22.42 4.17
CA GLN A 44 5.46 -21.74 5.35
C GLN A 44 5.74 -20.24 5.36
N ASN A 45 6.98 -19.83 5.07
CA ASN A 45 7.35 -18.42 5.03
C ASN A 45 6.55 -17.63 3.99
N SER A 46 6.33 -18.18 2.79
CA SER A 46 5.52 -17.54 1.76
C SER A 46 4.07 -17.36 2.21
N ARG A 47 3.49 -18.39 2.85
CA ARG A 47 2.13 -18.30 3.41
C ARG A 47 2.01 -17.26 4.50
N PHE A 48 3.01 -17.15 5.38
CA PHE A 48 3.01 -16.14 6.44
C PHE A 48 3.05 -14.74 5.86
N LYS A 49 3.95 -14.46 4.93
CA LYS A 49 4.03 -13.16 4.24
C LYS A 49 2.72 -12.79 3.53
N MET A 50 2.15 -13.73 2.78
CA MET A 50 0.87 -13.49 2.09
C MET A 50 -0.28 -13.25 3.08
N ALA A 51 -0.31 -13.94 4.21
CA ALA A 51 -1.32 -13.74 5.25
C ALA A 51 -1.17 -12.38 5.95
N GLU A 52 0.06 -11.96 6.25
CA GLU A 52 0.36 -10.64 6.81
C GLU A 52 -0.09 -9.52 5.87
N ILE A 53 0.31 -9.59 4.60
CA ILE A 53 -0.07 -8.62 3.58
C ILE A 53 -1.60 -8.55 3.45
N LYS A 54 -2.27 -9.70 3.34
CA LYS A 54 -3.74 -9.74 3.22
C LYS A 54 -4.42 -9.08 4.41
N THR A 55 -3.91 -9.32 5.62
CA THR A 55 -4.46 -8.71 6.84
C THR A 55 -4.30 -7.21 6.83
N GLU A 56 -3.10 -6.70 6.51
CA GLU A 56 -2.83 -5.26 6.46
C GLU A 56 -3.65 -4.56 5.37
N LEU A 57 -3.82 -5.17 4.20
CA LEU A 57 -4.68 -4.65 3.14
C LEU A 57 -6.15 -4.58 3.58
N THR A 58 -6.63 -5.60 4.30
CA THR A 58 -8.00 -5.62 4.81
C THR A 58 -8.24 -4.50 5.84
N VAL A 59 -7.31 -4.31 6.78
CA VAL A 59 -7.35 -3.21 7.75
C VAL A 59 -7.30 -1.85 7.03
N GLY A 60 -6.39 -1.71 6.07
CA GLY A 60 -6.26 -0.48 5.28
C GLY A 60 -7.51 -0.15 4.48
N ARG A 61 -8.14 -1.14 3.89
CA ARG A 61 -9.40 -0.96 3.14
C ARG A 61 -10.50 -0.44 4.05
N ALA A 62 -10.69 -1.04 5.22
CA ALA A 62 -11.70 -0.58 6.18
C ALA A 62 -11.49 0.89 6.59
N PHE A 63 -10.23 1.28 6.84
CA PHE A 63 -9.91 2.67 7.21
C PHE A 63 -10.10 3.65 6.04
N VAL A 64 -9.65 3.30 4.84
CA VAL A 64 -9.80 4.17 3.65
C VAL A 64 -11.28 4.34 3.28
N ASP A 65 -12.07 3.27 3.34
CA ASP A 65 -13.52 3.34 3.06
C ASP A 65 -14.23 4.26 4.06
N GLN A 66 -13.88 4.20 5.35
CA GLN A 66 -14.37 5.14 6.36
C GLN A 66 -13.98 6.60 6.03
N CYS A 67 -12.73 6.82 5.59
CA CYS A 67 -12.28 8.16 5.19
C CYS A 67 -13.03 8.67 3.95
N ILE A 68 -13.33 7.79 2.98
CA ILE A 68 -14.13 8.14 1.80
C ILE A 68 -15.55 8.56 2.21
N GLU A 69 -16.21 7.79 3.07
CA GLU A 69 -17.54 8.12 3.58
C GLU A 69 -17.54 9.49 4.27
N LYS A 70 -16.60 9.74 5.17
CA LYS A 70 -16.44 11.05 5.82
C LYS A 70 -16.16 12.17 4.83
N HIS A 71 -15.36 11.89 3.79
CA HIS A 71 -15.07 12.89 2.76
C HIS A 71 -16.32 13.28 1.97
N VAL A 72 -17.13 12.31 1.58
CA VAL A 72 -18.40 12.55 0.87
C VAL A 72 -19.38 13.36 1.72
N ASN A 73 -19.41 13.12 3.02
CA ASN A 73 -20.25 13.84 3.98
C ASN A 73 -19.68 15.21 4.40
N GLY A 74 -18.47 15.58 3.97
CA GLY A 74 -17.82 16.82 4.37
C GLY A 74 -17.28 16.82 5.83
N GLU A 75 -17.09 15.64 6.41
CA GLU A 75 -16.70 15.42 7.81
C GLU A 75 -15.23 15.00 7.97
N LEU A 76 -14.51 14.75 6.87
CA LEU A 76 -13.13 14.28 6.90
C LEU A 76 -12.20 15.39 7.40
N SER A 77 -11.47 15.13 8.47
CA SER A 77 -10.48 16.07 8.99
C SER A 77 -9.18 16.07 8.18
N ILE A 78 -8.39 17.13 8.33
CA ILE A 78 -7.04 17.23 7.72
C ILE A 78 -6.14 16.13 8.26
N GLU A 79 -6.24 15.81 9.54
CA GLU A 79 -5.45 14.79 10.21
C GLU A 79 -5.80 13.40 9.69
N GLU A 80 -7.08 13.07 9.53
CA GLU A 80 -7.52 11.78 9.00
C GLU A 80 -7.06 11.58 7.54
N ALA A 81 -7.16 12.62 6.71
CA ALA A 81 -6.63 12.57 5.34
C ALA A 81 -5.10 12.40 5.32
N ALA A 82 -4.39 13.02 6.27
CA ALA A 82 -2.94 12.84 6.42
C ALA A 82 -2.59 11.42 6.89
N MET A 83 -3.34 10.86 7.84
CA MET A 83 -3.21 9.46 8.29
C MET A 83 -3.42 8.49 7.13
N ALA A 84 -4.49 8.66 6.37
CA ALA A 84 -4.82 7.81 5.23
C ALA A 84 -3.69 7.83 4.19
N LYS A 85 -3.24 9.03 3.78
CA LYS A 85 -2.17 9.20 2.80
C LYS A 85 -0.85 8.58 3.29
N TRP A 86 -0.41 8.92 4.49
CA TRP A 86 0.83 8.40 5.04
C TRP A 86 0.80 6.88 5.14
N TRP A 87 -0.19 6.32 5.81
CA TRP A 87 -0.24 4.90 6.10
C TRP A 87 -0.35 4.04 4.84
N THR A 88 -1.20 4.42 3.88
CA THR A 88 -1.38 3.64 2.65
C THR A 88 -0.16 3.68 1.74
N THR A 89 0.56 4.81 1.66
CA THR A 89 1.78 4.90 0.85
C THR A 89 2.96 4.13 1.46
N GLU A 90 3.06 4.06 2.78
CA GLU A 90 4.04 3.18 3.45
C GLU A 90 3.66 1.70 3.25
N LEU A 91 2.38 1.36 3.37
CA LEU A 91 1.89 0.01 3.11
C LEU A 91 2.17 -0.42 1.66
N LEU A 92 1.90 0.44 0.67
CA LEU A 92 2.21 0.17 -0.73
C LEU A 92 3.68 -0.17 -0.92
N GLY A 93 4.58 0.62 -0.33
CA GLY A 93 6.01 0.36 -0.41
C GLY A 93 6.40 -0.99 0.21
N LYS A 94 5.85 -1.31 1.38
CA LYS A 94 6.08 -2.60 2.05
C LYS A 94 5.55 -3.76 1.22
N VAL A 95 4.31 -3.67 0.75
CA VAL A 95 3.65 -4.73 -0.02
C VAL A 95 4.39 -5.00 -1.33
N THR A 96 4.73 -3.96 -2.08
CA THR A 96 5.44 -4.14 -3.35
C THR A 96 6.84 -4.72 -3.17
N ASP A 97 7.55 -4.36 -2.10
CA ASP A 97 8.87 -4.90 -1.77
C ASP A 97 8.80 -6.39 -1.42
N GLU A 98 7.88 -6.78 -0.54
CA GLU A 98 7.66 -8.18 -0.17
C GLU A 98 7.18 -9.03 -1.36
N CYS A 99 6.29 -8.48 -2.18
CA CYS A 99 5.81 -9.13 -3.39
C CYS A 99 6.92 -9.32 -4.42
N LEU A 100 7.76 -8.30 -4.65
CA LEU A 100 8.93 -8.41 -5.52
C LEU A 100 9.89 -9.50 -5.03
N GLN A 101 10.14 -9.55 -3.71
CA GLN A 101 10.98 -10.58 -3.11
C GLN A 101 10.44 -11.99 -3.38
N LEU A 102 9.12 -12.19 -3.34
CA LEU A 102 8.50 -13.48 -3.66
C LEU A 102 8.62 -13.88 -5.14
N HIS A 103 8.74 -12.90 -6.04
CA HIS A 103 9.03 -13.16 -7.46
C HIS A 103 10.49 -13.52 -7.71
N GLY A 104 11.40 -13.24 -6.77
CA GLY A 104 12.83 -13.49 -6.92
C GLY A 104 13.43 -12.67 -8.08
N GLY A 105 14.37 -13.25 -8.82
CA GLY A 105 15.03 -12.56 -9.94
C GLY A 105 14.09 -12.04 -11.01
N TYR A 106 12.98 -12.73 -11.26
CA TYR A 106 11.96 -12.27 -12.22
C TYR A 106 11.29 -10.96 -11.77
N GLY A 107 11.10 -10.75 -10.46
CA GLY A 107 10.55 -9.51 -9.91
C GLY A 107 11.42 -8.28 -10.18
N TYR A 108 12.69 -8.45 -10.53
CA TYR A 108 13.62 -7.35 -10.83
C TYR A 108 13.74 -7.07 -12.34
N THR A 109 12.94 -7.69 -13.16
CA THR A 109 12.92 -7.50 -14.61
C THR A 109 11.70 -6.70 -15.05
N ASN A 110 11.85 -5.85 -16.07
CA ASN A 110 10.77 -4.94 -16.54
C ASN A 110 9.60 -5.67 -17.20
N GLU A 111 9.76 -6.94 -17.55
CA GLU A 111 8.72 -7.79 -18.11
C GLU A 111 7.63 -8.15 -17.09
N TYR A 112 7.96 -8.10 -15.80
CA TYR A 112 7.02 -8.38 -14.73
C TYR A 112 6.44 -7.11 -14.15
N ASP A 113 5.10 -7.05 -14.01
CA ASP A 113 4.37 -5.87 -13.51
C ASP A 113 4.80 -5.47 -12.10
N ILE A 114 5.20 -6.43 -11.27
CA ILE A 114 5.65 -6.16 -9.90
C ILE A 114 6.90 -5.27 -9.85
N SER A 115 7.80 -5.37 -10.85
CA SER A 115 8.98 -4.50 -10.97
C SER A 115 8.57 -3.04 -11.12
N ARG A 116 7.63 -2.76 -12.01
CA ARG A 116 7.10 -1.40 -12.23
C ARG A 116 6.34 -0.91 -11.01
N ALA A 117 5.50 -1.74 -10.43
CA ALA A 117 4.75 -1.40 -9.21
C ALA A 117 5.67 -1.02 -8.06
N TRP A 118 6.79 -1.71 -7.88
CA TRP A 118 7.79 -1.42 -6.86
C TRP A 118 8.49 -0.06 -7.09
N VAL A 119 8.86 0.24 -8.33
CA VAL A 119 9.47 1.54 -8.69
C VAL A 119 8.47 2.67 -8.45
N ASP A 120 7.23 2.52 -8.95
CA ASP A 120 6.19 3.55 -8.86
C ASP A 120 5.72 3.79 -7.42
N ALA A 121 5.77 2.78 -6.57
CA ALA A 121 5.44 2.90 -5.16
C ALA A 121 6.30 3.94 -4.44
N ARG A 122 7.57 4.07 -4.81
CA ARG A 122 8.54 4.89 -4.06
C ARG A 122 8.20 6.38 -4.03
N ILE A 123 7.70 6.94 -5.14
CA ILE A 123 7.38 8.36 -5.24
C ILE A 123 6.14 8.75 -4.43
N THR A 124 5.24 7.80 -4.15
CA THR A 124 3.99 8.07 -3.44
C THR A 124 4.18 8.62 -2.04
N ARG A 125 5.31 8.31 -1.39
CA ARG A 125 5.69 8.85 -0.07
C ARG A 125 6.16 10.30 -0.12
N ILE A 126 6.37 10.87 -1.30
CA ILE A 126 6.97 12.18 -1.50
C ILE A 126 5.93 13.20 -1.99
N TYR A 127 5.24 12.90 -3.10
CA TYR A 127 4.27 13.82 -3.66
C TYR A 127 3.02 13.98 -2.78
N GLY A 128 2.27 15.08 -2.97
CA GLY A 128 1.11 15.41 -2.13
C GLY A 128 1.45 15.72 -0.67
N GLY A 129 2.74 15.90 -0.36
CA GLY A 129 3.34 16.07 0.95
C GLY A 129 4.07 14.80 1.41
N THR A 130 5.30 14.98 1.89
CA THR A 130 6.12 13.84 2.35
C THR A 130 5.52 13.15 3.58
N THR A 131 6.00 11.94 3.88
CA THR A 131 5.65 11.21 5.11
C THR A 131 5.83 12.08 6.36
N GLU A 132 6.92 12.87 6.43
CA GLU A 132 7.22 13.75 7.56
C GLU A 132 6.20 14.87 7.69
N ILE A 133 5.76 15.47 6.57
CA ILE A 133 4.71 16.49 6.56
C ILE A 133 3.37 15.90 7.02
N MET A 134 3.04 14.67 6.63
CA MET A 134 1.83 14.00 7.12
C MET A 134 1.88 13.79 8.63
N LYS A 135 3.00 13.32 9.16
CA LYS A 135 3.22 13.13 10.59
C LYS A 135 3.14 14.44 11.37
N GLU A 136 3.71 15.52 10.83
CA GLU A 136 3.63 16.87 11.40
C GLU A 136 2.18 17.36 11.52
N LEU A 137 1.37 17.15 10.48
CA LEU A 137 -0.06 17.53 10.52
C LEU A 137 -0.83 16.75 11.57
N ILE A 138 -0.57 15.46 11.69
CA ILE A 138 -1.19 14.60 12.71
C ILE A 138 -0.75 15.04 14.11
N GLY A 139 0.55 15.28 14.33
CA GLY A 139 1.09 15.73 15.60
C GLY A 139 0.48 17.05 16.06
N ARG A 140 0.38 18.03 15.15
CA ARG A 140 -0.31 19.30 15.46
C ARG A 140 -1.77 19.13 15.79
N GLY A 141 -2.47 18.23 15.11
CA GLY A 141 -3.88 17.92 15.44
C GLY A 141 -4.07 17.34 16.84
N MET A 142 -3.04 16.70 17.39
CA MET A 142 -3.00 16.23 18.78
C MET A 142 -2.61 17.31 19.80
N GLY A 143 -2.28 18.52 19.35
CA GLY A 143 -1.84 19.63 20.21
C GLY A 143 -0.37 19.61 20.61
N LEU A 144 0.48 18.88 19.85
CA LEU A 144 1.93 18.80 20.04
C LEU A 144 2.68 19.84 19.21
#